data_60eb56ca076442a8e73f65529073c19c
#
_entry.id   60eb56ca076442a8e73f65529073c19c
#
_cell.length_a   1.000
_cell.length_b   1.000
_cell.length_c   1.000
_cell.angle_alpha   90.00
_cell.angle_beta   90.00
_cell.angle_gamma   90.00
#
_symmetry.space_group_name_H-M   'P 1'
#
loop_
_entity.id
_entity.type
_entity.pdbx_description
1 polymer ?
#
loop_
_entity_poly.entity_id
_entity_poly.type
_entity_poly.pdbx_seq_one_letter_code
_entity_poly.pdbx_strand_id
1 'polypeptide(L)'
;MRNSLVLAGFVAVGLLGINPTPALSQDALGGGASFPNAVYQKWIEMAKAQIGITIQYSSAGEAGAGQSKVLAREIDFAVSGLPMPASMRSAGNLLQFPVVIGAVVPVFNIPGVASGQLRLNGALLAKIFAGGIKRWNDPAIVAINPGISLPDLEIRPVSIRDAGAGASFGFTQYILAADAEWRDRHGTIVTRRWAVGSNVEDASAMVETVKVLSGSIGYMPYGLAMRTKQPLVALWNPAGKFVVPTLAGIAAASAHADWNAATDLVMTLVNQPGEESSPIAQTSYAQIPLDPQDPARSMAVLSRDNQDGDARQSGWESRCGVGGVGRA
;
A
#
# COMPACT_ATOMS: atom_id res chain seq x y z
N MET A 1 57.74 -57.94 -52.46
CA MET A 1 58.13 -57.91 -51.06
C MET A 1 58.43 -56.42 -50.73
N ARG A 2 57.54 -55.71 -50.19
CA ARG A 2 57.81 -54.49 -49.37
C ARG A 2 56.47 -54.00 -48.83
N ASN A 3 56.29 -54.22 -47.54
CA ASN A 3 55.14 -53.75 -46.76
C ASN A 3 55.24 -52.24 -46.60
N SER A 4 54.17 -51.52 -46.91
CA SER A 4 54.01 -50.13 -46.50
C SER A 4 52.88 -50.06 -45.51
N LEU A 5 53.24 -49.82 -44.26
CA LEU A 5 52.29 -49.46 -43.19
C LEU A 5 51.80 -48.03 -43.42
N VAL A 6 50.50 -47.88 -43.54
CA VAL A 6 49.84 -46.55 -43.48
C VAL A 6 49.37 -46.32 -42.04
N LEU A 7 49.97 -45.35 -41.38
CA LEU A 7 49.60 -44.90 -40.05
C LEU A 7 48.42 -43.91 -40.17
N ALA A 8 47.23 -44.33 -39.77
CA ALA A 8 46.06 -43.47 -39.70
C ALA A 8 46.06 -42.74 -38.34
N GLY A 9 46.32 -41.43 -38.41
CA GLY A 9 46.19 -40.58 -37.22
C GLY A 9 44.73 -40.20 -36.92
N PHE A 10 44.22 -40.64 -35.81
CA PHE A 10 42.94 -40.19 -35.26
C PHE A 10 43.12 -38.81 -34.58
N VAL A 11 42.53 -37.76 -35.19
CA VAL A 11 42.37 -36.47 -34.52
C VAL A 11 41.09 -36.56 -33.71
N ALA A 12 41.24 -36.69 -32.38
CA ALA A 12 40.11 -36.56 -31.46
C ALA A 12 39.78 -35.07 -31.27
N VAL A 13 38.74 -34.61 -31.97
CA VAL A 13 38.13 -33.28 -31.69
C VAL A 13 37.37 -33.41 -30.39
N GLY A 14 37.96 -32.86 -29.32
CA GLY A 14 37.27 -32.71 -28.03
C GLY A 14 36.09 -31.75 -28.18
N LEU A 15 34.87 -32.27 -28.22
CA LEU A 15 33.64 -31.51 -27.97
C LEU A 15 33.66 -31.06 -26.53
N LEU A 16 34.11 -29.81 -26.31
CA LEU A 16 33.82 -29.09 -25.09
C LEU A 16 32.30 -28.98 -24.98
N GLY A 17 31.71 -29.85 -24.18
CA GLY A 17 30.30 -29.79 -23.82
C GLY A 17 30.02 -28.43 -23.16
N ILE A 18 29.41 -27.53 -23.89
CA ILE A 18 28.71 -26.38 -23.32
C ILE A 18 27.53 -27.01 -22.58
N ASN A 19 27.72 -27.27 -21.27
CA ASN A 19 26.58 -27.54 -20.42
C ASN A 19 25.74 -26.27 -20.42
N PRO A 20 24.52 -26.28 -20.98
CA PRO A 20 23.62 -25.18 -20.76
C PRO A 20 23.37 -25.18 -19.24
N THR A 21 23.90 -24.19 -18.53
CA THR A 21 23.40 -23.87 -17.21
C THR A 21 21.87 -23.75 -17.35
N PRO A 22 21.08 -24.54 -16.63
CA PRO A 22 19.65 -24.33 -16.66
C PRO A 22 19.43 -22.87 -16.25
N ALA A 23 18.89 -22.07 -17.16
CA ALA A 23 18.31 -20.81 -16.81
C ALA A 23 17.21 -21.14 -15.80
N LEU A 24 17.52 -21.01 -14.51
CA LEU A 24 16.55 -21.13 -13.44
C LEU A 24 15.48 -20.09 -13.76
N SER A 25 14.34 -20.54 -14.25
CA SER A 25 13.12 -19.73 -14.27
C SER A 25 12.85 -19.39 -12.80
N GLN A 26 13.34 -18.22 -12.37
CA GLN A 26 13.20 -17.76 -11.00
C GLN A 26 11.85 -17.08 -10.88
N ASP A 27 10.79 -17.86 -10.87
CA ASP A 27 9.45 -17.37 -10.59
C ASP A 27 9.31 -17.16 -9.10
N ALA A 28 9.38 -15.90 -8.63
CA ALA A 28 9.07 -15.57 -7.26
C ALA A 28 7.56 -15.40 -7.07
N LEU A 29 7.04 -15.93 -5.98
CA LEU A 29 5.63 -15.85 -5.60
C LEU A 29 5.44 -14.80 -4.52
N GLY A 30 4.60 -13.80 -4.79
CA GLY A 30 4.25 -12.77 -3.82
C GLY A 30 2.76 -12.59 -3.67
N GLY A 31 2.34 -11.99 -2.56
CA GLY A 31 0.93 -11.72 -2.36
C GLY A 31 0.63 -10.76 -1.22
N GLY A 32 -0.61 -10.29 -1.16
CA GLY A 32 -1.10 -9.44 -0.07
C GLY A 32 -1.82 -8.18 -0.53
N ALA A 33 -1.40 -7.01 -0.05
CA ALA A 33 -2.13 -5.77 -0.22
C ALA A 33 -2.48 -5.42 -1.68
N SER A 34 -3.73 -5.06 -1.91
CA SER A 34 -4.22 -4.54 -3.19
C SER A 34 -3.80 -3.08 -3.43
N PHE A 35 -3.55 -2.33 -2.37
CA PHE A 35 -3.22 -0.91 -2.39
C PHE A 35 -2.09 -0.53 -3.35
N PRO A 36 -0.90 -1.20 -3.34
CA PRO A 36 0.21 -0.86 -4.24
C PRO A 36 0.22 -1.70 -5.53
N ASN A 37 -0.79 -2.53 -5.80
CA ASN A 37 -0.76 -3.51 -6.89
C ASN A 37 -0.39 -2.90 -8.25
N ALA A 38 -0.91 -1.72 -8.60
CA ALA A 38 -0.59 -1.08 -9.89
C ALA A 38 0.91 -0.75 -10.02
N VAL A 39 1.57 -0.38 -8.93
CA VAL A 39 3.03 -0.12 -8.90
C VAL A 39 3.79 -1.45 -9.02
N TYR A 40 3.35 -2.48 -8.30
CA TYR A 40 3.99 -3.80 -8.35
C TYR A 40 3.90 -4.44 -9.73
N GLN A 41 2.74 -4.40 -10.39
CA GLN A 41 2.63 -4.90 -11.77
C GLN A 41 3.62 -4.21 -12.69
N LYS A 42 3.82 -2.90 -12.53
CA LYS A 42 4.82 -2.16 -13.31
C LYS A 42 6.25 -2.59 -12.99
N TRP A 43 6.57 -2.78 -11.72
CA TRP A 43 7.90 -3.26 -11.31
C TRP A 43 8.14 -4.70 -11.77
N ILE A 44 7.14 -5.57 -11.75
CA ILE A 44 7.21 -6.95 -12.26
C ILE A 44 7.52 -6.96 -13.77
N GLU A 45 6.80 -6.14 -14.56
CA GLU A 45 7.10 -5.98 -16.00
C GLU A 45 8.54 -5.52 -16.22
N MET A 46 9.01 -4.54 -15.45
CA MET A 46 10.37 -4.01 -15.55
C MET A 46 11.41 -5.04 -15.12
N ALA A 47 11.20 -5.78 -14.05
CA ALA A 47 12.09 -6.85 -13.59
C ALA A 47 12.23 -7.95 -14.64
N LYS A 48 11.12 -8.37 -15.24
CA LYS A 48 11.13 -9.34 -16.34
C LYS A 48 11.94 -8.84 -17.54
N ALA A 49 11.76 -7.57 -17.93
CA ALA A 49 12.45 -6.99 -19.09
C ALA A 49 13.94 -6.74 -18.85
N GLN A 50 14.34 -6.37 -17.63
CA GLN A 50 15.71 -5.93 -17.32
C GLN A 50 16.61 -7.06 -16.82
N ILE A 51 16.07 -7.99 -16.03
CA ILE A 51 16.85 -9.03 -15.35
C ILE A 51 16.28 -10.44 -15.55
N GLY A 52 15.26 -10.59 -16.39
CA GLY A 52 14.71 -11.90 -16.77
C GLY A 52 13.95 -12.65 -15.68
N ILE A 53 13.65 -11.98 -14.53
CA ILE A 53 12.94 -12.60 -13.41
C ILE A 53 11.44 -12.47 -13.63
N THR A 54 10.71 -13.57 -13.46
CA THR A 54 9.25 -13.57 -13.42
C THR A 54 8.79 -13.55 -11.99
N ILE A 55 7.94 -12.59 -11.63
CA ILE A 55 7.31 -12.47 -10.32
C ILE A 55 5.80 -12.60 -10.52
N GLN A 56 5.17 -13.51 -9.77
CA GLN A 56 3.72 -13.63 -9.70
C GLN A 56 3.24 -12.98 -8.40
N TYR A 57 2.43 -11.95 -8.51
CA TYR A 57 1.86 -11.25 -7.36
C TYR A 57 0.34 -11.33 -7.37
N SER A 58 -0.25 -11.81 -6.28
CA SER A 58 -1.69 -11.90 -6.08
C SER A 58 -2.12 -11.00 -4.91
N SER A 59 -3.07 -10.10 -5.19
CA SER A 59 -3.73 -9.28 -4.15
C SER A 59 -5.02 -9.90 -3.61
N ALA A 60 -5.34 -11.13 -4.00
CA ALA A 60 -6.52 -11.83 -3.49
C ALA A 60 -6.39 -12.15 -1.99
N GLY A 61 -7.39 -11.75 -1.22
CA GLY A 61 -7.43 -11.96 0.24
C GLY A 61 -6.70 -10.89 1.05
N GLU A 62 -6.31 -9.79 0.42
CA GLU A 62 -5.74 -8.59 1.05
C GLU A 62 -4.47 -8.86 1.92
N ALA A 63 -4.14 -7.90 2.78
CA ALA A 63 -2.92 -7.91 3.59
C ALA A 63 -2.82 -9.12 4.55
N GLY A 64 -3.92 -9.49 5.19
CA GLY A 64 -3.93 -10.58 6.18
C GLY A 64 -3.64 -11.95 5.56
N ALA A 65 -4.18 -12.22 4.38
CA ALA A 65 -3.92 -13.48 3.68
C ALA A 65 -2.45 -13.57 3.22
N GLY A 66 -1.87 -12.46 2.72
CA GLY A 66 -0.46 -12.40 2.37
C GLY A 66 0.46 -12.70 3.57
N GLN A 67 0.18 -12.09 4.71
CA GLN A 67 0.93 -12.31 5.94
C GLN A 67 0.86 -13.78 6.41
N SER A 68 -0.30 -14.39 6.36
CA SER A 68 -0.48 -15.80 6.73
C SER A 68 0.31 -16.73 5.80
N LYS A 69 0.28 -16.47 4.49
CA LYS A 69 0.98 -17.30 3.49
C LYS A 69 2.50 -17.21 3.60
N VAL A 70 3.06 -16.01 3.85
CA VAL A 70 4.52 -15.88 4.01
C VAL A 70 5.01 -16.55 5.30
N LEU A 71 4.21 -16.49 6.36
CA LEU A 71 4.49 -17.23 7.61
C LEU A 71 4.45 -18.74 7.40
N ALA A 72 3.51 -19.22 6.59
CA ALA A 72 3.41 -20.64 6.22
C ALA A 72 4.43 -21.08 5.15
N ARG A 73 5.27 -20.16 4.64
CA ARG A 73 6.22 -20.44 3.53
C ARG A 73 5.54 -20.86 2.23
N GLU A 74 4.29 -20.48 2.01
CA GLU A 74 3.55 -20.74 0.76
C GLU A 74 3.92 -19.76 -0.36
N ILE A 75 4.46 -18.59 0.02
CA ILE A 75 4.94 -17.55 -0.90
C ILE A 75 6.31 -17.02 -0.45
N ASP A 76 7.09 -16.49 -1.39
CA ASP A 76 8.44 -16.01 -1.14
C ASP A 76 8.45 -14.64 -0.44
N PHE A 77 7.42 -13.81 -0.66
CA PHE A 77 7.27 -12.53 0.02
C PHE A 77 5.81 -12.13 0.15
N ALA A 78 5.49 -11.41 1.22
CA ALA A 78 4.21 -10.75 1.37
C ALA A 78 4.35 -9.24 1.31
N VAL A 79 3.27 -8.56 0.94
CA VAL A 79 3.15 -7.12 1.08
C VAL A 79 1.88 -6.78 1.84
N SER A 80 1.99 -5.88 2.81
CA SER A 80 0.89 -5.52 3.67
C SER A 80 0.86 -4.02 3.95
N GLY A 81 -0.31 -3.40 3.88
CA GLY A 81 -0.54 -2.05 4.43
C GLY A 81 -0.66 -2.05 5.96
N LEU A 82 -0.71 -3.24 6.57
CA LEU A 82 -0.72 -3.45 8.01
C LEU A 82 0.64 -3.98 8.43
N PRO A 83 1.38 -3.31 9.34
CA PRO A 83 2.64 -3.84 9.83
C PRO A 83 2.41 -5.14 10.60
N MET A 84 3.28 -6.13 10.38
CA MET A 84 3.25 -7.37 11.14
C MET A 84 3.84 -7.13 12.54
N PRO A 85 3.19 -7.59 13.61
CA PRO A 85 3.72 -7.48 14.97
C PRO A 85 5.12 -8.08 15.11
N ALA A 86 5.98 -7.46 15.91
CA ALA A 86 7.37 -7.91 16.12
C ALA A 86 7.45 -9.37 16.58
N SER A 87 6.55 -9.80 17.47
CA SER A 87 6.49 -11.20 17.93
C SER A 87 6.21 -12.20 16.80
N MET A 88 5.31 -11.85 15.87
CA MET A 88 5.01 -12.71 14.71
C MET A 88 6.17 -12.74 13.72
N ARG A 89 6.82 -11.58 13.49
CA ARG A 89 8.01 -11.50 12.62
C ARG A 89 9.16 -12.33 13.16
N SER A 90 9.44 -12.21 14.45
CA SER A 90 10.49 -12.99 15.10
C SER A 90 10.19 -14.49 15.07
N ALA A 91 8.95 -14.89 15.39
CA ALA A 91 8.54 -16.29 15.33
C ALA A 91 8.59 -16.86 13.90
N GLY A 92 8.26 -16.03 12.91
CA GLY A 92 8.32 -16.41 11.49
C GLY A 92 9.66 -16.18 10.83
N ASN A 93 10.69 -15.74 11.56
CA ASN A 93 12.01 -15.37 11.00
C ASN A 93 11.89 -14.49 9.75
N LEU A 94 11.13 -13.37 9.86
CA LEU A 94 10.82 -12.48 8.76
C LEU A 94 11.50 -11.12 8.91
N LEU A 95 12.11 -10.63 7.82
CA LEU A 95 12.45 -9.24 7.64
C LEU A 95 11.22 -8.45 7.21
N GLN A 96 11.04 -7.24 7.74
CA GLN A 96 10.01 -6.30 7.30
C GLN A 96 10.63 -4.93 7.03
N PHE A 97 10.25 -4.30 5.92
CA PHE A 97 10.66 -2.94 5.58
C PHE A 97 9.61 -2.21 4.74
N PRO A 98 9.55 -0.87 4.78
CA PRO A 98 8.63 -0.08 3.97
C PRO A 98 9.02 -0.14 2.49
N VAL A 99 8.02 -0.18 1.59
CA VAL A 99 8.24 -0.34 0.14
C VAL A 99 7.57 0.77 -0.67
N VAL A 100 6.28 1.01 -0.43
CA VAL A 100 5.50 1.99 -1.18
C VAL A 100 4.73 2.88 -0.22
N ILE A 101 4.81 4.18 -0.45
CA ILE A 101 4.03 5.17 0.28
C ILE A 101 2.90 5.65 -0.62
N GLY A 102 1.72 5.76 -0.05
CA GLY A 102 0.54 6.27 -0.72
C GLY A 102 -0.42 6.90 0.29
N ALA A 103 -1.71 6.93 -0.02
CA ALA A 103 -2.73 7.43 0.88
C ALA A 103 -4.03 6.64 0.78
N VAL A 104 -4.79 6.67 1.86
CA VAL A 104 -6.21 6.35 1.89
C VAL A 104 -6.99 7.63 1.82
N VAL A 105 -8.03 7.66 0.99
CA VAL A 105 -8.83 8.86 0.77
C VAL A 105 -10.30 8.54 0.98
N PRO A 106 -11.04 9.36 1.76
CA PRO A 106 -12.47 9.29 1.79
C PRO A 106 -13.06 9.78 0.47
N VAL A 107 -14.05 9.05 -0.01
CA VAL A 107 -14.79 9.31 -1.25
C VAL A 107 -16.27 9.36 -0.96
N PHE A 108 -17.03 10.08 -1.77
CA PHE A 108 -18.45 10.29 -1.52
C PHE A 108 -19.29 10.34 -2.79
N ASN A 109 -20.59 10.23 -2.64
CA ASN A 109 -21.56 10.45 -3.72
C ASN A 109 -22.69 11.35 -3.21
N ILE A 110 -22.52 12.66 -3.35
CA ILE A 110 -23.53 13.66 -3.00
C ILE A 110 -23.85 14.44 -4.27
N PRO A 111 -25.12 14.39 -4.76
CA PRO A 111 -25.53 15.16 -5.93
C PRO A 111 -25.23 16.65 -5.76
N GLY A 112 -24.60 17.25 -6.77
CA GLY A 112 -24.29 18.69 -6.80
C GLY A 112 -23.03 19.08 -6.02
N VAL A 113 -22.32 18.15 -5.36
CA VAL A 113 -21.07 18.44 -4.65
C VAL A 113 -19.89 17.88 -5.44
N ALA A 114 -18.98 18.73 -5.87
CA ALA A 114 -17.82 18.32 -6.66
C ALA A 114 -16.67 17.79 -5.78
N SER A 115 -15.74 17.06 -6.40
CA SER A 115 -14.53 16.58 -5.74
C SER A 115 -13.75 17.72 -5.09
N GLY A 116 -13.31 17.52 -3.85
CA GLY A 116 -12.56 18.50 -3.08
C GLY A 116 -13.40 19.62 -2.44
N GLN A 117 -14.67 19.71 -2.74
CA GLN A 117 -15.55 20.73 -2.11
C GLN A 117 -15.98 20.31 -0.70
N LEU A 118 -16.34 19.02 -0.50
CA LEU A 118 -16.74 18.53 0.81
C LEU A 118 -15.57 18.51 1.78
N ARG A 119 -15.73 19.20 2.91
CA ARG A 119 -14.75 19.28 4.00
C ARG A 119 -15.20 18.42 5.17
N LEU A 120 -14.32 17.55 5.66
CA LEU A 120 -14.56 16.76 6.87
C LEU A 120 -13.28 16.73 7.73
N ASN A 121 -13.47 16.48 9.02
CA ASN A 121 -12.38 16.16 9.95
C ASN A 121 -12.58 14.78 10.55
N GLY A 122 -11.59 14.28 11.29
CA GLY A 122 -11.63 12.95 11.87
C GLY A 122 -12.78 12.75 12.86
N ALA A 123 -13.14 13.77 13.64
CA ALA A 123 -14.25 13.68 14.60
C ALA A 123 -15.61 13.54 13.90
N LEU A 124 -15.83 14.26 12.80
CA LEU A 124 -17.04 14.08 11.99
C LEU A 124 -17.10 12.73 11.30
N LEU A 125 -15.97 12.27 10.75
CA LEU A 125 -15.87 10.91 10.19
C LEU A 125 -16.18 9.85 11.24
N ALA A 126 -15.61 9.98 12.45
CA ALA A 126 -15.92 9.09 13.57
C ALA A 126 -17.42 9.02 13.85
N LYS A 127 -18.08 10.18 13.97
CA LYS A 127 -19.52 10.26 14.24
C LYS A 127 -20.36 9.70 13.08
N ILE A 128 -19.97 9.94 11.84
CA ILE A 128 -20.64 9.39 10.65
C ILE A 128 -20.57 7.86 10.66
N PHE A 129 -19.39 7.28 10.80
CA PHE A 129 -19.20 5.83 10.77
C PHE A 129 -19.69 5.14 12.05
N ALA A 130 -19.92 5.88 13.13
CA ALA A 130 -20.62 5.40 14.33
C ALA A 130 -22.15 5.51 14.25
N GLY A 131 -22.68 6.20 13.21
CA GLY A 131 -24.12 6.43 13.07
C GLY A 131 -24.68 7.58 13.93
N GLY A 132 -23.81 8.39 14.52
CA GLY A 132 -24.18 9.58 15.29
C GLY A 132 -24.62 10.75 14.41
N ILE A 133 -24.08 10.87 13.22
CA ILE A 133 -24.49 11.84 12.19
C ILE A 133 -25.11 11.05 11.03
N LYS A 134 -26.35 11.37 10.68
CA LYS A 134 -27.15 10.57 9.72
C LYS A 134 -27.51 11.31 8.44
N ARG A 135 -27.32 12.60 8.37
CA ARG A 135 -27.71 13.42 7.21
C ARG A 135 -26.59 14.39 6.80
N TRP A 136 -26.48 14.66 5.51
CA TRP A 136 -25.45 15.55 4.98
C TRP A 136 -25.64 16.99 5.39
N ASN A 137 -26.87 17.44 5.61
CA ASN A 137 -27.19 18.79 6.12
C ASN A 137 -27.13 18.90 7.65
N ASP A 138 -26.50 17.95 8.35
CA ASP A 138 -26.26 18.06 9.79
C ASP A 138 -25.53 19.38 10.11
N PRO A 139 -25.98 20.14 11.14
CA PRO A 139 -25.36 21.41 11.49
C PRO A 139 -23.84 21.35 11.71
N ALA A 140 -23.33 20.24 12.24
CA ALA A 140 -21.88 20.07 12.47
C ALA A 140 -21.09 19.94 11.15
N ILE A 141 -21.70 19.34 10.12
CA ILE A 141 -21.08 19.27 8.78
C ILE A 141 -21.21 20.64 8.09
N VAL A 142 -22.40 21.25 8.12
CA VAL A 142 -22.65 22.55 7.49
C VAL A 142 -21.71 23.62 8.01
N ALA A 143 -21.45 23.65 9.32
CA ALA A 143 -20.59 24.64 9.97
C ALA A 143 -19.16 24.72 9.40
N ILE A 144 -18.61 23.59 8.91
CA ILE A 144 -17.26 23.55 8.31
C ILE A 144 -17.26 23.55 6.78
N ASN A 145 -18.45 23.64 6.18
CA ASN A 145 -18.66 23.67 4.73
C ASN A 145 -19.36 24.97 4.26
N PRO A 146 -18.83 26.17 4.60
CA PRO A 146 -19.46 27.40 4.19
C PRO A 146 -19.47 27.52 2.66
N GLY A 147 -20.60 27.98 2.12
CA GLY A 147 -20.78 28.19 0.68
C GLY A 147 -21.19 26.95 -0.11
N ILE A 148 -21.37 25.80 0.54
CA ILE A 148 -21.86 24.57 -0.09
C ILE A 148 -23.28 24.28 0.42
N SER A 149 -24.23 24.13 -0.50
CA SER A 149 -25.58 23.67 -0.16
C SER A 149 -25.59 22.15 -0.03
N LEU A 150 -25.47 21.63 1.19
CA LEU A 150 -25.57 20.21 1.46
C LEU A 150 -27.04 19.78 1.50
N PRO A 151 -27.43 18.76 0.76
CA PRO A 151 -28.83 18.31 0.68
C PRO A 151 -29.30 17.63 1.98
N ASP A 152 -30.60 17.65 2.21
CA ASP A 152 -31.25 16.81 3.21
C ASP A 152 -31.28 15.36 2.73
N LEU A 153 -30.10 14.73 2.71
CA LEU A 153 -29.86 13.40 2.18
C LEU A 153 -29.26 12.52 3.27
N GLU A 154 -29.75 11.29 3.39
CA GLU A 154 -29.21 10.30 4.33
C GLU A 154 -27.75 9.98 4.01
N ILE A 155 -26.90 9.96 5.03
CA ILE A 155 -25.53 9.47 4.92
C ILE A 155 -25.53 7.95 4.96
N ARG A 156 -24.89 7.34 3.99
CA ARG A 156 -24.74 5.89 3.84
C ARG A 156 -23.26 5.50 3.88
N PRO A 157 -22.73 5.19 5.07
CA PRO A 157 -21.34 4.75 5.21
C PRO A 157 -21.13 3.42 4.49
N VAL A 158 -20.00 3.29 3.80
CA VAL A 158 -19.59 2.06 3.14
C VAL A 158 -18.18 1.72 3.63
N SER A 159 -18.00 0.50 4.11
CA SER A 159 -16.72 0.03 4.64
C SER A 159 -16.28 -1.29 3.99
N ILE A 160 -14.99 -1.55 4.01
CA ILE A 160 -14.44 -2.84 3.56
C ILE A 160 -14.66 -3.86 4.68
N ARG A 161 -15.17 -5.04 4.31
CA ARG A 161 -15.52 -6.12 5.25
C ARG A 161 -14.30 -6.64 6.01
N ASP A 162 -13.17 -6.76 5.32
CA ASP A 162 -11.93 -7.17 5.94
C ASP A 162 -11.32 -6.01 6.74
N ALA A 163 -11.40 -6.12 8.06
CA ALA A 163 -10.77 -5.17 8.96
C ALA A 163 -9.23 -5.16 8.86
N GLY A 164 -8.62 -6.24 8.33
CA GLY A 164 -7.19 -6.33 8.03
C GLY A 164 -6.78 -5.68 6.71
N ALA A 165 -7.74 -5.15 5.92
CA ALA A 165 -7.40 -4.41 4.71
C ALA A 165 -6.60 -3.14 5.05
N GLY A 166 -5.51 -2.90 4.33
CA GLY A 166 -4.64 -1.75 4.58
C GLY A 166 -5.35 -0.40 4.53
N ALA A 167 -6.37 -0.24 3.67
CA ALA A 167 -7.18 0.97 3.60
C ALA A 167 -8.01 1.18 4.88
N SER A 168 -8.59 0.11 5.45
CA SER A 168 -9.32 0.17 6.73
C SER A 168 -8.39 0.54 7.87
N PHE A 169 -7.18 0.01 7.89
CA PHE A 169 -6.16 0.35 8.88
C PHE A 169 -5.83 1.84 8.86
N GLY A 170 -5.41 2.41 7.71
CA GLY A 170 -5.06 3.83 7.60
C GLY A 170 -6.23 4.76 7.96
N PHE A 171 -7.44 4.43 7.49
CA PHE A 171 -8.64 5.21 7.80
C PHE A 171 -8.96 5.21 9.30
N THR A 172 -8.91 4.05 9.94
CA THR A 172 -9.18 3.93 11.39
C THR A 172 -8.10 4.62 12.21
N GLN A 173 -6.82 4.52 11.81
CA GLN A 173 -5.72 5.26 12.45
C GLN A 173 -5.98 6.77 12.46
N TYR A 174 -6.45 7.33 11.35
CA TYR A 174 -6.78 8.75 11.26
C TYR A 174 -7.91 9.14 12.23
N ILE A 175 -8.97 8.35 12.30
CA ILE A 175 -10.07 8.60 13.24
C ILE A 175 -9.59 8.54 14.68
N LEU A 176 -8.80 7.53 15.04
CA LEU A 176 -8.24 7.38 16.40
C LEU A 176 -7.31 8.53 16.78
N ALA A 177 -6.55 9.05 15.82
CA ALA A 177 -5.67 10.20 16.06
C ALA A 177 -6.44 11.53 16.21
N ALA A 178 -7.60 11.66 15.53
CA ALA A 178 -8.36 12.89 15.46
C ALA A 178 -9.48 12.99 16.51
N ASP A 179 -9.91 11.89 17.12
CA ASP A 179 -11.02 11.84 18.07
C ASP A 179 -10.63 11.04 19.33
N ALA A 180 -10.29 11.77 20.41
CA ALA A 180 -9.93 11.16 21.70
C ALA A 180 -11.13 10.43 22.34
N GLU A 181 -12.35 10.97 22.24
CA GLU A 181 -13.56 10.35 22.76
C GLU A 181 -13.86 9.03 22.04
N TRP A 182 -13.64 8.98 20.74
CA TRP A 182 -13.73 7.73 19.97
C TRP A 182 -12.69 6.71 20.46
N ARG A 183 -11.44 7.13 20.63
CA ARG A 183 -10.35 6.27 21.13
C ARG A 183 -10.65 5.72 22.52
N ASP A 184 -11.16 6.55 23.42
CA ASP A 184 -11.47 6.15 24.81
C ASP A 184 -12.65 5.15 24.87
N ARG A 185 -13.65 5.32 23.99
CA ARG A 185 -14.80 4.42 23.88
C ARG A 185 -14.49 3.10 23.17
N HIS A 186 -13.63 3.12 22.20
CA HIS A 186 -13.43 2.01 21.26
C HIS A 186 -12.05 1.38 21.33
N GLY A 187 -11.15 1.93 22.15
CA GLY A 187 -9.77 1.48 22.28
C GLY A 187 -8.92 1.80 21.06
N THR A 188 -7.71 1.28 21.05
CA THR A 188 -6.73 1.50 19.97
C THR A 188 -6.80 0.45 18.86
N ILE A 189 -7.89 -0.31 18.79
CA ILE A 189 -8.06 -1.36 17.76
C ILE A 189 -8.28 -0.69 16.42
N VAL A 190 -7.27 -0.72 15.58
CA VAL A 190 -7.24 -0.11 14.25
C VAL A 190 -7.91 -0.96 13.15
N THR A 191 -8.28 -2.20 13.47
CA THR A 191 -9.01 -3.10 12.57
C THR A 191 -10.40 -3.34 13.15
N ARG A 192 -11.38 -2.54 12.73
CA ARG A 192 -12.72 -2.60 13.30
C ARG A 192 -13.77 -2.78 12.21
N ARG A 193 -14.78 -3.57 12.53
CA ARG A 193 -16.07 -3.54 11.80
C ARG A 193 -16.87 -2.33 12.28
N TRP A 194 -17.32 -1.52 11.34
CA TRP A 194 -18.18 -0.38 11.63
C TRP A 194 -19.59 -0.84 11.98
N ALA A 195 -20.22 -0.14 12.93
CA ALA A 195 -21.53 -0.53 13.44
C ALA A 195 -22.68 -0.22 12.48
N VAL A 196 -22.48 0.70 11.54
CA VAL A 196 -23.50 1.18 10.60
C VAL A 196 -22.99 1.15 9.16
N GLY A 197 -23.92 1.16 8.22
CA GLY A 197 -23.64 1.21 6.80
C GLY A 197 -23.51 -0.16 6.14
N SER A 198 -23.05 -0.14 4.90
CA SER A 198 -22.84 -1.34 4.08
C SER A 198 -21.39 -1.81 4.16
N ASN A 199 -21.21 -3.14 4.04
CA ASN A 199 -19.88 -3.73 3.96
C ASN A 199 -19.65 -4.28 2.55
N VAL A 200 -18.56 -3.90 1.94
CA VAL A 200 -18.09 -4.41 0.64
C VAL A 200 -16.89 -5.31 0.81
N GLU A 201 -16.60 -6.13 -0.17
CA GLU A 201 -15.54 -7.14 -0.10
C GLU A 201 -14.15 -6.50 -0.15
N ASP A 202 -13.95 -5.56 -1.06
CA ASP A 202 -12.68 -4.91 -1.34
C ASP A 202 -12.83 -3.47 -1.85
N ALA A 203 -11.72 -2.84 -2.18
CA ALA A 203 -11.71 -1.48 -2.70
C ALA A 203 -12.34 -1.34 -4.10
N SER A 204 -12.38 -2.39 -4.91
CA SER A 204 -13.06 -2.36 -6.22
C SER A 204 -14.58 -2.36 -6.06
N ALA A 205 -15.11 -3.20 -5.16
CA ALA A 205 -16.51 -3.19 -4.79
C ALA A 205 -16.92 -1.85 -4.12
N MET A 206 -16.00 -1.21 -3.37
CA MET A 206 -16.20 0.15 -2.84
C MET A 206 -16.43 1.17 -3.95
N VAL A 207 -15.63 1.14 -5.03
CA VAL A 207 -15.79 2.02 -6.19
C VAL A 207 -17.19 1.92 -6.77
N GLU A 208 -17.64 0.69 -7.06
CA GLU A 208 -18.93 0.48 -7.70
C GLU A 208 -20.11 0.86 -6.77
N THR A 209 -19.97 0.56 -5.48
CA THR A 209 -21.01 0.92 -4.50
C THR A 209 -21.15 2.43 -4.36
N VAL A 210 -20.03 3.17 -4.21
CA VAL A 210 -20.07 4.63 -4.05
C VAL A 210 -20.62 5.31 -5.29
N LYS A 211 -20.29 4.83 -6.49
CA LYS A 211 -20.81 5.40 -7.75
C LYS A 211 -22.33 5.39 -7.83
N VAL A 212 -22.97 4.32 -7.38
CA VAL A 212 -24.42 4.12 -7.57
C VAL A 212 -25.23 4.51 -6.34
N LEU A 213 -24.65 4.49 -5.15
CA LEU A 213 -25.35 4.74 -3.90
C LEU A 213 -25.31 6.23 -3.53
N SER A 214 -26.35 6.96 -3.90
CA SER A 214 -26.50 8.38 -3.54
C SER A 214 -26.49 8.55 -2.02
N GLY A 215 -25.76 9.57 -1.53
CA GLY A 215 -25.53 9.83 -0.11
C GLY A 215 -24.42 9.00 0.52
N SER A 216 -23.76 8.13 -0.25
CA SER A 216 -22.70 7.29 0.30
C SER A 216 -21.41 8.06 0.61
N ILE A 217 -20.67 7.52 1.59
CA ILE A 217 -19.30 7.88 1.91
C ILE A 217 -18.55 6.59 2.21
N GLY A 218 -17.39 6.44 1.60
CA GLY A 218 -16.49 5.31 1.83
C GLY A 218 -15.02 5.76 1.84
N TYR A 219 -14.09 4.83 1.81
CA TYR A 219 -12.66 5.10 1.75
C TYR A 219 -11.94 4.06 0.90
N MET A 220 -10.91 4.49 0.19
CA MET A 220 -10.15 3.63 -0.71
C MET A 220 -8.72 4.15 -0.92
N PRO A 221 -7.83 3.36 -1.54
CA PRO A 221 -6.52 3.83 -1.96
C PRO A 221 -6.60 5.01 -2.94
N TYR A 222 -5.78 6.05 -2.72
CA TYR A 222 -5.72 7.25 -3.56
C TYR A 222 -5.58 6.94 -5.06
N GLY A 223 -4.65 6.05 -5.42
CA GLY A 223 -4.43 5.69 -6.82
C GLY A 223 -5.66 5.07 -7.50
N LEU A 224 -6.48 4.31 -6.75
CA LEU A 224 -7.74 3.76 -7.25
C LEU A 224 -8.79 4.84 -7.42
N ALA A 225 -8.95 5.71 -6.42
CA ALA A 225 -9.90 6.83 -6.47
C ALA A 225 -9.62 7.75 -7.69
N MET A 226 -8.35 8.04 -7.96
CA MET A 226 -7.95 8.86 -9.12
C MET A 226 -8.26 8.17 -10.46
N ARG A 227 -7.90 6.89 -10.61
CA ARG A 227 -8.19 6.14 -11.85
C ARG A 227 -9.68 6.01 -12.14
N THR A 228 -10.48 5.88 -11.08
CA THR A 228 -11.94 5.70 -11.19
C THR A 228 -12.72 7.00 -11.07
N LYS A 229 -12.01 8.13 -10.98
CA LYS A 229 -12.58 9.50 -10.90
C LYS A 229 -13.60 9.67 -9.77
N GLN A 230 -13.30 9.08 -8.60
CA GLN A 230 -14.16 9.23 -7.43
C GLN A 230 -14.01 10.64 -6.84
N PRO A 231 -15.10 11.29 -6.41
CA PRO A 231 -15.05 12.57 -5.70
C PRO A 231 -14.32 12.41 -4.36
N LEU A 232 -13.30 13.22 -4.12
CA LEU A 232 -12.46 13.21 -2.92
C LEU A 232 -12.96 14.22 -1.88
N VAL A 233 -12.91 13.81 -0.61
CA VAL A 233 -13.13 14.70 0.54
C VAL A 233 -11.87 15.49 0.82
N ALA A 234 -12.01 16.80 1.11
CA ALA A 234 -10.95 17.61 1.69
C ALA A 234 -10.90 17.36 3.21
N LEU A 235 -9.79 16.83 3.69
CA LEU A 235 -9.60 16.46 5.10
C LEU A 235 -8.82 17.52 5.87
N TRP A 236 -9.22 17.72 7.12
CA TRP A 236 -8.48 18.55 8.07
C TRP A 236 -7.16 17.90 8.45
N ASN A 237 -6.05 18.67 8.35
CA ASN A 237 -4.71 18.23 8.76
C ASN A 237 -4.23 18.94 10.04
N PRO A 238 -3.12 18.50 10.66
CA PRO A 238 -2.59 19.12 11.89
C PRO A 238 -2.16 20.56 11.75
N ALA A 239 -1.87 21.03 10.54
CA ALA A 239 -1.55 22.44 10.26
C ALA A 239 -2.79 23.34 10.21
N GLY A 240 -3.99 22.81 10.49
CA GLY A 240 -5.22 23.60 10.48
C GLY A 240 -5.76 23.89 9.08
N LYS A 241 -5.48 23.04 8.11
CA LYS A 241 -5.93 23.20 6.72
C LYS A 241 -6.83 22.05 6.29
N PHE A 242 -7.80 22.37 5.42
CA PHE A 242 -8.49 21.35 4.65
C PHE A 242 -7.72 21.07 3.37
N VAL A 243 -7.21 19.86 3.23
CA VAL A 243 -6.40 19.46 2.07
C VAL A 243 -7.09 18.34 1.29
N VAL A 244 -7.11 18.51 -0.03
CA VAL A 244 -7.48 17.43 -0.95
C VAL A 244 -6.21 16.59 -1.17
N PRO A 245 -6.28 15.27 -1.03
CA PRO A 245 -5.09 14.42 -1.22
C PRO A 245 -4.48 14.60 -2.62
N THR A 246 -3.16 14.76 -2.65
CA THR A 246 -2.35 14.86 -3.88
C THR A 246 -1.07 14.04 -3.72
N LEU A 247 -0.37 13.73 -4.81
CA LEU A 247 0.94 13.08 -4.74
C LEU A 247 1.95 13.93 -3.97
N ALA A 248 1.93 15.26 -4.15
CA ALA A 248 2.80 16.18 -3.41
C ALA A 248 2.47 16.17 -1.91
N GLY A 249 1.19 16.16 -1.53
CA GLY A 249 0.77 16.08 -0.14
C GLY A 249 1.11 14.73 0.53
N ILE A 250 1.09 13.64 -0.23
CA ILE A 250 1.52 12.32 0.23
C ILE A 250 3.04 12.32 0.47
N ALA A 251 3.81 12.87 -0.46
CA ALA A 251 5.26 13.01 -0.32
C ALA A 251 5.63 13.93 0.85
N ALA A 252 4.91 15.05 1.03
CA ALA A 252 5.11 15.94 2.17
C ALA A 252 4.88 15.23 3.52
N ALA A 253 3.81 14.45 3.66
CA ALA A 253 3.56 13.66 4.86
C ALA A 253 4.70 12.65 5.13
N SER A 254 5.24 12.02 4.09
CA SER A 254 6.38 11.12 4.21
C SER A 254 7.67 11.84 4.64
N ALA A 255 7.93 13.02 4.08
CA ALA A 255 9.12 13.79 4.37
C ALA A 255 9.14 14.36 5.80
N HIS A 256 7.98 14.60 6.40
CA HIS A 256 7.85 15.08 7.78
C HIS A 256 7.83 13.95 8.82
N ALA A 257 7.80 12.70 8.40
CA ALA A 257 7.82 11.57 9.31
C ALA A 257 9.22 11.37 9.90
N ASP A 258 9.28 11.08 11.19
CA ASP A 258 10.55 10.76 11.87
C ASP A 258 10.91 9.28 11.66
N TRP A 259 11.56 8.99 10.55
CA TRP A 259 11.98 7.64 10.20
C TRP A 259 13.05 7.07 11.15
N ASN A 260 13.77 7.92 11.90
CA ASN A 260 14.76 7.47 12.88
C ASN A 260 14.10 6.98 14.17
N ALA A 261 12.92 7.52 14.52
CA ALA A 261 12.15 7.04 15.66
C ALA A 261 11.35 5.77 15.35
N ALA A 262 11.35 5.32 14.10
CA ALA A 262 10.63 4.12 13.69
C ALA A 262 11.24 2.88 14.34
N THR A 263 10.51 2.25 15.23
CA THR A 263 10.89 0.94 15.75
C THR A 263 10.65 -0.10 14.67
N ASP A 264 11.69 -0.84 14.29
CA ASP A 264 11.61 -1.86 13.23
C ASP A 264 11.12 -1.31 11.87
N LEU A 265 11.43 -0.04 11.57
CA LEU A 265 10.95 0.67 10.37
C LEU A 265 9.41 0.75 10.27
N VAL A 266 8.69 0.49 11.35
CA VAL A 266 7.24 0.67 11.43
C VAL A 266 6.91 2.08 11.85
N MET A 267 6.16 2.79 11.00
CA MET A 267 5.78 4.17 11.24
C MET A 267 4.34 4.44 10.84
N THR A 268 3.66 5.27 11.61
CA THR A 268 2.41 5.87 11.16
C THR A 268 2.70 7.14 10.38
N LEU A 269 2.12 7.25 9.19
CA LEU A 269 2.18 8.46 8.37
C LEU A 269 0.89 9.29 8.48
N VAL A 270 0.01 8.91 9.40
CA VAL A 270 -1.23 9.63 9.66
C VAL A 270 -0.93 10.93 10.42
N ASN A 271 -1.58 12.00 10.02
CA ASN A 271 -1.47 13.33 10.65
C ASN A 271 -0.03 13.85 10.79
N GLN A 272 0.83 13.61 9.80
CA GLN A 272 2.14 14.22 9.77
C GLN A 272 2.04 15.75 9.61
N PRO A 273 2.97 16.53 10.20
CA PRO A 273 2.96 17.99 10.11
C PRO A 273 3.13 18.47 8.67
N GLY A 274 2.85 19.76 8.43
CA GLY A 274 2.96 20.42 7.14
C GLY A 274 1.61 20.84 6.55
N GLU A 275 1.56 22.05 5.95
CA GLU A 275 0.30 22.63 5.46
C GLU A 275 -0.33 21.80 4.33
N GLU A 276 0.48 21.15 3.50
CA GLU A 276 0.01 20.36 2.37
C GLU A 276 -0.02 18.85 2.68
N SER A 277 0.46 18.42 3.88
CA SER A 277 0.55 17.01 4.24
C SER A 277 -0.81 16.33 4.19
N SER A 278 -0.91 15.24 3.41
CA SER A 278 -2.12 14.41 3.34
C SER A 278 -2.37 13.73 4.67
N PRO A 279 -3.55 13.90 5.30
CA PRO A 279 -3.79 13.41 6.67
C PRO A 279 -3.77 11.90 6.82
N ILE A 280 -4.06 11.15 5.77
CA ILE A 280 -4.08 9.68 5.80
C ILE A 280 -3.04 9.15 4.80
N ALA A 281 -1.79 9.58 4.95
CA ALA A 281 -0.68 8.92 4.26
C ALA A 281 -0.43 7.55 4.92
N GLN A 282 0.00 6.58 4.14
CA GLN A 282 0.21 5.20 4.57
C GLN A 282 1.34 4.56 3.78
N THR A 283 2.14 3.73 4.44
CA THR A 283 3.12 2.87 3.79
C THR A 283 2.64 1.43 3.69
N SER A 284 3.11 0.71 2.69
CA SER A 284 3.07 -0.74 2.66
C SER A 284 4.43 -1.31 3.03
N TYR A 285 4.42 -2.49 3.64
CA TYR A 285 5.59 -3.21 4.13
C TYR A 285 5.76 -4.49 3.34
N ALA A 286 6.96 -4.72 2.83
CA ALA A 286 7.37 -6.04 2.36
C ALA A 286 7.77 -6.88 3.57
N GLN A 287 7.44 -8.16 3.54
CA GLN A 287 7.78 -9.17 4.54
C GLN A 287 8.41 -10.35 3.82
N ILE A 288 9.67 -10.63 4.13
CA ILE A 288 10.48 -11.62 3.42
C ILE A 288 11.14 -12.56 4.43
N PRO A 289 11.11 -13.89 4.21
CA PRO A 289 11.85 -14.83 5.04
C PRO A 289 13.35 -14.55 5.05
N LEU A 290 13.97 -14.58 6.23
CA LEU A 290 15.44 -14.50 6.39
C LEU A 290 16.11 -15.86 6.07
N ASP A 291 15.33 -16.93 6.10
CA ASP A 291 15.71 -18.31 5.76
C ASP A 291 14.84 -18.84 4.61
N PRO A 292 14.91 -18.25 3.42
CA PRO A 292 14.03 -18.62 2.32
C PRO A 292 14.32 -20.05 1.84
N GLN A 293 13.25 -20.76 1.41
CA GLN A 293 13.38 -22.10 0.83
C GLN A 293 14.20 -22.08 -0.47
N ASP A 294 14.10 -21.00 -1.23
CA ASP A 294 14.91 -20.73 -2.41
C ASP A 294 15.56 -19.33 -2.27
N PRO A 295 16.83 -19.26 -1.83
CA PRO A 295 17.54 -18.01 -1.67
C PRO A 295 17.67 -17.21 -2.97
N ALA A 296 17.73 -17.88 -4.13
CA ALA A 296 17.84 -17.20 -5.42
C ALA A 296 16.57 -16.45 -5.77
N ARG A 297 15.38 -17.01 -5.47
CA ARG A 297 14.09 -16.30 -5.64
C ARG A 297 13.96 -15.10 -4.73
N SER A 298 14.34 -15.23 -3.46
CA SER A 298 14.25 -14.12 -2.51
C SER A 298 15.23 -13.00 -2.81
N MET A 299 16.46 -13.33 -3.24
CA MET A 299 17.44 -12.36 -3.70
C MET A 299 16.98 -11.65 -4.97
N ALA A 300 16.25 -12.32 -5.84
CA ALA A 300 15.68 -11.72 -7.05
C ALA A 300 14.67 -10.61 -6.74
N VAL A 301 13.89 -10.75 -5.68
CA VAL A 301 12.96 -9.71 -5.21
C VAL A 301 13.69 -8.50 -4.64
N LEU A 302 14.86 -8.72 -4.00
CA LEU A 302 15.65 -7.69 -3.32
C LEU A 302 16.70 -7.02 -4.22
N SER A 303 17.16 -7.69 -5.29
CA SER A 303 18.39 -7.32 -6.03
C SER A 303 18.26 -6.07 -6.91
N ARG A 304 17.10 -5.46 -7.00
CA ARG A 304 16.92 -4.25 -7.81
C ARG A 304 17.65 -3.02 -7.27
N ASP A 305 17.89 -2.96 -5.97
CA ASP A 305 18.51 -1.77 -5.34
C ASP A 305 20.03 -1.70 -5.50
N ASN A 306 20.72 -2.81 -5.86
CA ASN A 306 22.17 -2.86 -5.82
C ASN A 306 22.89 -2.76 -7.18
N GLN A 307 22.20 -2.92 -8.32
CA GLN A 307 22.87 -2.81 -9.63
C GLN A 307 22.87 -1.39 -10.21
N ASP A 308 22.01 -0.52 -9.72
CA ASP A 308 21.96 0.90 -10.13
C ASP A 308 22.64 1.84 -9.11
N GLY A 309 23.48 1.31 -8.23
CA GLY A 309 24.02 2.00 -7.06
C GLY A 309 24.85 3.27 -7.31
N ASP A 310 25.31 3.52 -8.54
CA ASP A 310 26.13 4.71 -8.83
C ASP A 310 25.52 5.73 -9.82
N ALA A 311 24.54 5.35 -10.61
CA ALA A 311 24.05 6.26 -11.67
C ALA A 311 22.65 6.84 -11.41
N ARG A 312 21.88 6.33 -10.45
CA ARG A 312 20.47 6.73 -10.24
C ARG A 312 20.08 7.11 -8.81
N GLN A 313 21.01 7.10 -7.87
CA GLN A 313 20.78 7.59 -6.52
C GLN A 313 20.30 9.06 -6.55
N SER A 314 20.80 9.86 -7.49
CA SER A 314 20.35 11.25 -7.71
C SER A 314 18.98 11.39 -8.37
N GLY A 315 18.49 10.38 -9.06
CA GLY A 315 17.24 10.45 -9.84
C GLY A 315 15.98 10.00 -9.09
N TRP A 316 16.09 9.12 -8.10
CA TRP A 316 14.93 8.71 -7.30
C TRP A 316 14.83 9.53 -6.02
N GLU A 317 15.95 9.94 -5.42
CA GLU A 317 15.98 10.93 -4.32
C GLU A 317 15.28 12.23 -4.70
N SER A 318 15.46 12.69 -5.95
CA SER A 318 14.76 13.86 -6.47
C SER A 318 13.28 13.61 -6.82
N ARG A 319 12.86 12.35 -7.03
CA ARG A 319 11.46 12.01 -7.36
C ARG A 319 10.63 11.51 -6.18
N CYS A 320 11.26 11.03 -5.12
CA CYS A 320 10.57 10.53 -3.93
C CYS A 320 10.82 11.36 -2.67
N GLY A 321 11.68 12.39 -2.72
CA GLY A 321 11.92 13.31 -1.60
C GLY A 321 12.56 12.67 -0.36
N VAL A 322 13.19 11.47 -0.50
CA VAL A 322 13.83 10.78 0.62
C VAL A 322 15.32 11.02 0.56
N GLY A 323 15.77 12.14 1.14
CA GLY A 323 17.18 12.39 1.37
C GLY A 323 17.76 11.40 2.40
N GLY A 324 18.79 10.69 1.98
CA GLY A 324 19.83 10.10 2.80
C GLY A 324 19.44 9.32 4.06
N VAL A 325 19.17 8.02 3.94
CA VAL A 325 19.45 7.10 5.06
C VAL A 325 20.90 6.67 4.94
N GLY A 326 21.74 7.24 5.82
CA GLY A 326 23.16 7.00 5.87
C GLY A 326 23.50 5.53 6.13
N ARG A 327 24.61 5.11 5.53
CA ARG A 327 25.27 3.83 5.81
C ARG A 327 25.62 3.73 7.30
N ALA A 328 25.20 2.67 7.92
CA ALA A 328 25.81 2.07 9.09
C ALA A 328 26.16 0.62 8.78
#